data_b50c1df5d417cc81a5dc07e7d9e3e1b5
#
_entry.id   b50c1df5d417cc81a5dc07e7d9e3e1b5
#
_cell.length_a   1.000
_cell.length_b   1.000
_cell.length_c   1.000
_cell.angle_alpha   90.00
_cell.angle_beta   90.00
_cell.angle_gamma   90.00
#
_symmetry.space_group_name_H-M   'P 1'
#
loop_
_entity.id
_entity.type
_entity.pdbx_description
1 polymer ?
#
loop_
_entity_poly.entity_id
_entity_poly.type
_entity_poly.pdbx_seq_one_letter_code
_entity_poly.pdbx_strand_id
1 'polypeptide(L)'
;MDPTVVKAKLVAVLQNIQTLSGETCPAIDGATRPVEALPNFTSKVWPVAAGMLSIALGKSLPCETNIFVDEQSKTPLSLNQTVALVIKLIEEQVAEEVTA
;
A
#
# COMPACT_ATOMS: atom_id res chain seq x y z
N MET A 1 11.98 6.60 -7.00
CA MET A 1 11.97 5.44 -6.07
C MET A 1 11.78 4.16 -6.86
N ASP A 2 12.51 3.12 -6.51
CA ASP A 2 12.49 1.86 -7.25
C ASP A 2 11.18 1.08 -6.98
N PRO A 3 10.39 0.79 -8.02
CA PRO A 3 9.14 0.03 -7.84
C PRO A 3 9.36 -1.36 -7.22
N THR A 4 10.48 -2.01 -7.52
CA THR A 4 10.80 -3.32 -6.97
C THR A 4 10.96 -3.26 -5.45
N VAL A 5 11.63 -2.22 -4.95
CA VAL A 5 11.81 -2.01 -3.51
C VAL A 5 10.46 -1.72 -2.84
N VAL A 6 9.67 -0.83 -3.42
CA VAL A 6 8.34 -0.49 -2.89
C VAL A 6 7.46 -1.74 -2.84
N LYS A 7 7.46 -2.53 -3.90
CA LYS A 7 6.68 -3.76 -3.98
C LYS A 7 7.10 -4.75 -2.89
N ALA A 8 8.40 -4.96 -2.70
CA ALA A 8 8.91 -5.87 -1.67
C ALA A 8 8.49 -5.41 -0.27
N LYS A 9 8.58 -4.11 0.02
CA LYS A 9 8.15 -3.56 1.31
C LYS A 9 6.65 -3.70 1.52
N LEU A 10 5.86 -3.45 0.48
CA LEU A 10 4.41 -3.58 0.54
C LEU A 10 4.00 -5.03 0.82
N VAL A 11 4.60 -5.99 0.13
CA VAL A 11 4.34 -7.41 0.36
C VAL A 11 4.65 -7.78 1.82
N ALA A 12 5.80 -7.34 2.33
CA ALA A 12 6.18 -7.60 3.72
C ALA A 12 5.18 -7.00 4.72
N VAL A 13 4.70 -5.79 4.46
CA VAL A 13 3.69 -5.14 5.28
C VAL A 13 2.40 -5.95 5.31
N LEU A 14 1.92 -6.37 4.14
CA LEU A 14 0.69 -7.16 4.05
C LEU A 14 0.82 -8.51 4.74
N GLN A 15 1.94 -9.19 4.58
CA GLN A 15 2.21 -10.46 5.28
C GLN A 15 2.22 -10.27 6.78
N ASN A 16 2.85 -9.21 7.26
CA ASN A 16 2.92 -8.90 8.68
C ASN A 16 1.53 -8.62 9.27
N ILE A 17 0.71 -7.86 8.57
CA ILE A 17 -0.66 -7.56 8.98
C ILE A 17 -1.48 -8.85 9.10
N GLN A 18 -1.41 -9.74 8.11
CA GLN A 18 -2.12 -11.01 8.15
C GLN A 18 -1.67 -11.87 9.31
N THR A 19 -0.38 -11.92 9.58
CA THR A 19 0.18 -12.64 10.73
C THR A 19 -0.33 -12.09 12.04
N LEU A 20 -0.32 -10.75 12.20
CA LEU A 20 -0.81 -10.09 13.40
C LEU A 20 -2.30 -10.30 13.62
N SER A 21 -3.06 -10.44 12.55
CA SER A 21 -4.51 -10.69 12.60
C SER A 21 -4.84 -12.17 12.82
N GLY A 22 -3.85 -13.03 12.86
CA GLY A 22 -4.06 -14.48 12.99
C GLY A 22 -4.58 -15.15 11.72
N GLU A 23 -4.44 -14.46 10.57
CA GLU A 23 -4.93 -14.95 9.30
C GLU A 23 -3.81 -15.56 8.46
N THR A 24 -4.19 -16.51 7.60
CA THR A 24 -3.27 -17.08 6.62
C THR A 24 -3.02 -16.04 5.52
N CYS A 25 -1.76 -15.85 5.15
CA CYS A 25 -1.41 -14.96 4.04
C CYS A 25 -1.22 -15.81 2.77
N PRO A 26 -2.07 -15.65 1.75
CA PRO A 26 -1.87 -16.33 0.48
C PRO A 26 -0.66 -15.75 -0.26
N ALA A 27 -0.21 -16.43 -1.31
CA ALA A 27 0.87 -15.92 -2.15
C ALA A 27 0.47 -14.58 -2.76
N ILE A 28 1.34 -13.58 -2.66
CA ILE A 28 1.09 -12.23 -3.17
C ILE A 28 2.01 -11.96 -4.34
N ASP A 29 1.43 -11.58 -5.48
CA ASP A 29 2.18 -11.15 -6.66
C ASP A 29 1.68 -9.79 -7.17
N GLY A 30 2.23 -9.33 -8.29
CA GLY A 30 1.88 -8.02 -8.84
C GLY A 30 0.43 -7.88 -9.28
N ALA A 31 -0.23 -8.98 -9.62
CA ALA A 31 -1.63 -8.98 -10.04
C ALA A 31 -2.59 -9.19 -8.86
N THR A 32 -2.09 -9.52 -7.68
CA THR A 32 -2.92 -9.73 -6.50
C THR A 32 -3.62 -8.45 -6.10
N ARG A 33 -4.91 -8.54 -5.82
CA ARG A 33 -5.71 -7.42 -5.31
C ARG A 33 -5.91 -7.63 -3.81
N PRO A 34 -5.16 -6.92 -2.95
CA PRO A 34 -5.19 -7.20 -1.51
C PRO A 34 -6.58 -7.15 -0.91
N VAL A 35 -7.42 -6.20 -1.34
CA VAL A 35 -8.78 -6.05 -0.83
C VAL A 35 -9.64 -7.29 -1.08
N GLU A 36 -9.41 -7.96 -2.22
CA GLU A 36 -10.17 -9.16 -2.59
C GLU A 36 -9.49 -10.45 -2.12
N ALA A 37 -8.16 -10.48 -2.11
CA ALA A 37 -7.39 -11.71 -1.90
C ALA A 37 -7.10 -12.01 -0.44
N LEU A 38 -6.96 -10.97 0.39
CA LEU A 38 -6.55 -11.14 1.79
C LEU A 38 -7.76 -11.21 2.72
N PRO A 39 -7.89 -12.28 3.55
CA PRO A 39 -8.99 -12.34 4.53
C PRO A 39 -8.88 -11.20 5.54
N ASN A 40 -10.02 -10.64 5.91
CA ASN A 40 -10.12 -9.57 6.90
C ASN A 40 -9.34 -8.29 6.58
N PHE A 41 -8.94 -8.10 5.33
CA PHE A 41 -8.29 -6.88 4.88
C PHE A 41 -9.34 -5.82 4.55
N THR A 42 -9.89 -5.21 5.60
CA THR A 42 -11.00 -4.25 5.52
C THR A 42 -10.49 -2.81 5.52
N SER A 43 -11.39 -1.86 5.25
CA SER A 43 -11.06 -0.44 5.24
C SER A 43 -10.49 0.06 6.58
N LYS A 44 -10.79 -0.62 7.67
CA LYS A 44 -10.23 -0.28 8.99
C LYS A 44 -8.73 -0.58 9.07
N VAL A 45 -8.27 -1.56 8.29
CA VAL A 45 -6.86 -1.99 8.27
C VAL A 45 -6.03 -1.16 7.29
N TRP A 46 -6.65 -0.60 6.27
CA TRP A 46 -5.94 0.12 5.20
C TRP A 46 -5.05 1.27 5.71
N PRO A 47 -5.52 2.14 6.63
CA PRO A 47 -4.64 3.17 7.18
C PRO A 47 -3.45 2.60 7.95
N VAL A 48 -3.64 1.49 8.64
CA VAL A 48 -2.56 0.79 9.35
C VAL A 48 -1.50 0.31 8.36
N ALA A 49 -1.94 -0.31 7.26
CA ALA A 49 -1.04 -0.78 6.20
C ALA A 49 -0.26 0.38 5.59
N ALA A 50 -0.93 1.50 5.30
CA ALA A 50 -0.27 2.68 4.74
C ALA A 50 0.76 3.24 5.72
N GLY A 51 0.45 3.31 7.01
CA GLY A 51 1.38 3.75 8.04
C GLY A 51 2.60 2.85 8.16
N MET A 52 2.40 1.55 8.14
CA MET A 52 3.49 0.58 8.19
C MET A 52 4.38 0.68 6.95
N LEU A 53 3.77 0.86 5.78
CA LEU A 53 4.53 1.04 4.53
C LEU A 53 5.34 2.34 4.57
N SER A 54 4.77 3.41 5.07
CA SER A 54 5.44 4.69 5.27
C SER A 54 6.71 4.51 6.10
N ILE A 55 6.61 3.81 7.22
CA ILE A 55 7.76 3.52 8.09
C ILE A 55 8.79 2.66 7.36
N ALA A 56 8.34 1.63 6.65
CA ALA A 56 9.24 0.71 5.94
C ALA A 56 10.01 1.41 4.83
N LEU A 57 9.41 2.39 4.17
CA LEU A 57 10.04 3.16 3.10
C LEU A 57 10.84 4.36 3.63
N GLY A 58 10.63 4.76 4.87
CA GLY A 58 11.21 5.97 5.42
C GLY A 58 10.69 7.24 4.75
N LYS A 59 9.48 7.19 4.21
CA LYS A 59 8.81 8.30 3.53
C LYS A 59 7.40 8.49 4.07
N SER A 60 6.96 9.72 4.18
CA SER A 60 5.62 10.04 4.63
C SER A 60 4.59 9.75 3.54
N LEU A 61 3.49 9.10 3.91
CA LEU A 61 2.36 8.87 3.00
C LEU A 61 1.11 9.53 3.57
N PRO A 62 0.25 10.13 2.73
CA PRO A 62 -1.01 10.71 3.20
C PRO A 62 -1.91 9.61 3.77
N CYS A 63 -2.28 9.72 5.04
CA CYS A 63 -3.17 8.75 5.69
C CYS A 63 -4.59 8.78 5.13
N GLU A 64 -4.98 9.90 4.56
CA GLU A 64 -6.32 10.11 4.01
C GLU A 64 -6.51 9.49 2.63
N THR A 65 -5.42 9.23 1.92
CA THR A 65 -5.50 8.65 0.58
C THR A 65 -5.59 7.13 0.67
N ASN A 66 -6.61 6.59 0.02
CA ASN A 66 -6.77 5.14 -0.08
C ASN A 66 -5.86 4.62 -1.19
N ILE A 67 -4.87 3.81 -0.82
CA ILE A 67 -3.91 3.25 -1.78
C ILE A 67 -4.30 1.87 -2.30
N PHE A 68 -5.39 1.30 -1.80
CA PHE A 68 -5.82 -0.07 -2.14
C PHE A 68 -7.06 -0.13 -3.02
N VAL A 69 -7.76 0.98 -3.17
CA VAL A 69 -8.97 1.08 -3.99
C VAL A 69 -8.93 2.39 -4.76
N ASP A 70 -9.34 2.35 -6.04
CA ASP A 70 -9.51 3.56 -6.83
C ASP A 70 -10.70 4.35 -6.27
N GLU A 71 -10.45 5.58 -5.82
CA GLU A 71 -11.48 6.42 -5.21
C GLU A 71 -12.61 6.79 -6.17
N GLN A 72 -12.30 6.91 -7.45
CA GLN A 72 -13.30 7.29 -8.46
C GLN A 72 -14.20 6.12 -8.85
N SER A 73 -13.61 4.98 -9.18
CA SER A 73 -14.37 3.82 -9.65
C SER A 73 -14.74 2.84 -8.55
N LYS A 74 -14.16 3.00 -7.36
CA LYS A 74 -14.32 2.07 -6.22
C LYS A 74 -13.84 0.66 -6.54
N THR A 75 -12.94 0.54 -7.48
CA THR A 75 -12.38 -0.74 -7.92
C THR A 75 -11.14 -1.08 -7.10
N PRO A 76 -11.03 -2.30 -6.56
CA PRO A 76 -9.80 -2.72 -5.85
C PRO A 76 -8.59 -2.67 -6.79
N LEU A 77 -7.49 -2.12 -6.28
CA LEU A 77 -6.24 -2.01 -7.02
C LEU A 77 -5.39 -3.26 -6.84
N SER A 78 -4.69 -3.66 -7.90
CA SER A 78 -3.67 -4.71 -7.81
C SER A 78 -2.45 -4.19 -7.07
N LEU A 79 -1.57 -5.10 -6.65
CA LEU A 79 -0.33 -4.73 -5.98
C LEU A 79 0.49 -3.77 -6.83
N ASN A 80 0.64 -4.07 -8.13
CA ASN A 80 1.37 -3.19 -9.05
C ASN A 80 0.75 -1.80 -9.14
N GLN A 81 -0.57 -1.70 -9.17
CA GLN A 81 -1.28 -0.42 -9.20
C GLN A 81 -1.06 0.35 -7.91
N THR A 82 -1.11 -0.33 -6.77
CA THR A 82 -0.85 0.29 -5.47
C THR A 82 0.58 0.79 -5.39
N VAL A 83 1.55 0.03 -5.87
CA VAL A 83 2.96 0.45 -5.91
C VAL A 83 3.13 1.72 -6.75
N ALA A 84 2.52 1.76 -7.92
CA ALA A 84 2.58 2.94 -8.78
C ALA A 84 1.97 4.17 -8.11
N LEU A 85 0.85 4.01 -7.44
CA LEU A 85 0.19 5.09 -6.71
C LEU A 85 1.05 5.59 -5.55
N VAL A 86 1.63 4.69 -4.77
CA VAL A 86 2.50 5.04 -3.65
C VAL A 86 3.69 5.86 -4.14
N ILE A 87 4.34 5.43 -5.21
CA ILE A 87 5.49 6.16 -5.79
C ILE A 87 5.06 7.56 -6.22
N LYS A 88 3.92 7.67 -6.89
CA LYS A 88 3.39 8.96 -7.33
C LYS A 88 3.14 9.90 -6.14
N LEU A 89 2.54 9.39 -5.08
CA LEU A 89 2.27 10.19 -3.88
C LEU A 89 3.55 10.69 -3.21
N ILE A 90 4.56 9.83 -3.12
CA ILE A 90 5.85 10.19 -2.54
C ILE A 90 6.54 11.27 -3.39
N GLU A 91 6.54 11.10 -4.71
CA GLU A 91 7.16 12.06 -5.62
C GLU A 91 6.46 13.42 -5.59
N GLU A 92 5.13 13.44 -5.49
CA GLU A 92 4.37 14.67 -5.36
C GLU A 92 4.71 15.43 -4.08
N GLN A 93 4.89 14.71 -2.96
CA GLN A 93 5.28 15.33 -1.69
C GLN A 93 6.68 15.93 -1.76
N VAL A 94 7.62 15.24 -2.38
CA VAL A 94 8.98 15.75 -2.58
C VAL A 94 8.96 17.01 -3.44
N ALA A 95 8.14 17.02 -4.49
CA ALA A 95 8.00 18.19 -5.35
C ALA A 95 7.43 19.41 -4.57
N GLU A 96 6.45 19.17 -3.70
CA GLU A 96 5.90 20.23 -2.85
C GLU A 96 6.94 20.78 -1.87
N GLU A 97 7.73 19.92 -1.27
CA GLU A 97 8.80 20.32 -0.35
C GLU A 97 9.85 21.18 -1.07
N VAL A 98 10.17 20.85 -2.31
CA VAL A 98 11.17 21.57 -3.10
C VAL A 98 10.65 22.97 -3.48
N THR A 99 9.36 23.11 -3.73
CA THR A 99 8.76 24.38 -4.13
C THR A 99 8.42 25.30 -2.96
N ALA A 100 8.40 24.77 -1.78
CA ALA A 100 8.14 25.53 -0.58
C ALA A 100 9.39 26.27 -0.13
#